data_1b701a43040189529d65eb92af263cf0
#
_entry.id   1b701a43040189529d65eb92af263cf0
#
_cell.length_a   1.000
_cell.length_b   1.000
_cell.length_c   1.000
_cell.angle_alpha   90.00
_cell.angle_beta   90.00
_cell.angle_gamma   90.00
#
_symmetry.space_group_name_H-M   'P 1'
#
loop_
_entity.id
_entity.type
_entity.pdbx_description
1 polymer ?
#
loop_
_entity_poly.entity_id
_entity_poly.type
_entity_poly.pdbx_seq_one_letter_code
_entity_poly.pdbx_strand_id
1 'polypeptide(L)'
;MNLKEIFQLHLKNFSKYKDDDISLYMDLNKVKFIEGEKNNFKITDQSDFQNLKNIYKSKQNVGIGFDVHRLVPKRKLYLAGLKIKSPLGTLGHSDGDPVLHSIIDAILGACQMGDIGQMFSDKNKKFKDIRSTILLEQVIKLIKSEGYFINNMDIILSP
;
A
#
# COMPACT_ATOMS: atom_id res chain seq x y z
N MET A 1 29.45 -8.24 -22.49
CA MET A 1 29.23 -8.91 -23.78
C MET A 1 29.51 -7.89 -24.89
N ASN A 2 30.34 -8.22 -25.87
CA ASN A 2 30.76 -7.28 -26.91
C ASN A 2 29.79 -7.43 -28.10
N LEU A 3 29.19 -6.33 -28.56
CA LEU A 3 28.26 -6.29 -29.70
C LEU A 3 28.83 -6.96 -30.96
N LYS A 4 30.14 -6.84 -31.14
CA LYS A 4 30.87 -7.46 -32.28
C LYS A 4 30.88 -8.99 -32.24
N GLU A 5 31.00 -9.57 -31.05
CA GLU A 5 30.91 -11.03 -30.83
C GLU A 5 29.51 -11.57 -31.08
N ILE A 6 28.49 -10.85 -30.59
CA ILE A 6 27.08 -11.20 -30.83
C ILE A 6 26.80 -11.22 -32.33
N PHE A 7 27.18 -10.17 -33.03
CA PHE A 7 26.94 -10.04 -34.46
C PHE A 7 27.62 -11.16 -35.26
N GLN A 8 28.85 -11.51 -34.91
CA GLN A 8 29.57 -12.62 -35.57
C GLN A 8 28.93 -13.98 -35.32
N LEU A 9 28.41 -14.21 -34.11
CA LEU A 9 27.68 -15.44 -33.76
C LEU A 9 26.33 -15.53 -34.48
N HIS A 10 25.61 -14.43 -34.61
CA HIS A 10 24.38 -14.35 -35.38
C HIS A 10 24.61 -14.71 -36.84
N LEU A 11 25.61 -14.11 -37.47
CA LEU A 11 25.96 -14.42 -38.85
C LEU A 11 26.30 -15.91 -39.06
N LYS A 12 27.03 -16.51 -38.12
CA LYS A 12 27.49 -17.90 -38.21
C LYS A 12 26.36 -18.92 -37.95
N ASN A 13 25.36 -18.57 -37.15
CA ASN A 13 24.32 -19.52 -36.66
C ASN A 13 22.90 -19.10 -37.06
N PHE A 14 22.73 -18.18 -37.99
CA PHE A 14 21.44 -17.57 -38.36
C PHE A 14 20.32 -18.60 -38.71
N SER A 15 20.69 -19.76 -39.24
CA SER A 15 19.72 -20.82 -39.57
C SER A 15 19.45 -21.80 -38.44
N LYS A 16 20.28 -21.83 -37.38
CA LYS A 16 20.22 -22.84 -36.32
C LYS A 16 19.43 -22.40 -35.09
N TYR A 17 19.48 -21.11 -34.75
CA TYR A 17 18.87 -20.56 -33.54
C TYR A 17 18.00 -19.36 -33.88
N LYS A 18 16.72 -19.39 -33.46
CA LYS A 18 15.74 -18.36 -33.84
C LYS A 18 15.12 -17.62 -32.63
N ASP A 19 15.33 -18.11 -31.39
CA ASP A 19 14.52 -17.68 -30.27
C ASP A 19 15.09 -16.51 -29.47
N ASP A 20 16.38 -16.53 -29.16
CA ASP A 20 17.03 -15.41 -28.48
C ASP A 20 18.56 -15.42 -28.60
N ASP A 21 19.21 -14.32 -28.20
CA ASP A 21 20.67 -14.16 -28.27
C ASP A 21 21.44 -15.13 -27.37
N ILE A 22 20.83 -15.58 -26.26
CA ILE A 22 21.46 -16.49 -25.29
C ILE A 22 21.70 -17.86 -25.90
N SER A 23 20.80 -18.32 -26.77
CA SER A 23 20.92 -19.61 -27.45
C SER A 23 22.22 -19.74 -28.25
N LEU A 24 22.77 -18.62 -28.75
CA LEU A 24 24.03 -18.57 -29.48
C LEU A 24 25.26 -18.88 -28.61
N TYR A 25 25.15 -18.70 -27.30
CA TYR A 25 26.24 -18.85 -26.33
C TYR A 25 26.21 -20.17 -25.57
N MET A 26 25.05 -20.88 -25.57
CA MET A 26 24.91 -22.13 -24.81
C MET A 26 25.94 -23.19 -25.22
N ASP A 27 26.19 -23.34 -26.52
CA ASP A 27 27.17 -24.30 -27.05
C ASP A 27 28.61 -23.94 -26.71
N LEU A 28 28.89 -22.71 -26.25
CA LEU A 28 30.22 -22.22 -25.93
C LEU A 28 30.61 -22.34 -24.46
N ASN A 29 29.74 -22.93 -23.61
CA ASN A 29 29.91 -22.99 -22.16
C ASN A 29 30.18 -21.64 -21.49
N LYS A 30 29.76 -20.53 -22.14
CA LYS A 30 29.96 -19.15 -21.65
C LYS A 30 28.77 -18.60 -20.87
N VAL A 31 27.72 -19.40 -20.69
CA VAL A 31 26.49 -19.00 -20.01
C VAL A 31 26.50 -19.54 -18.59
N LYS A 32 26.32 -18.65 -17.63
CA LYS A 32 26.08 -19.01 -16.23
C LYS A 32 24.64 -18.72 -15.89
N PHE A 33 23.93 -19.73 -15.45
CA PHE A 33 22.57 -19.57 -14.93
C PHE A 33 22.63 -19.11 -13.48
N ILE A 34 21.81 -18.12 -13.17
CA ILE A 34 21.56 -17.66 -11.80
C ILE A 34 20.06 -17.82 -11.52
N GLU A 35 19.70 -18.14 -10.29
CA GLU A 35 18.32 -18.24 -9.90
C GLU A 35 17.68 -16.85 -9.91
N GLY A 36 16.56 -16.71 -10.60
CA GLY A 36 15.80 -15.48 -10.69
C GLY A 36 14.53 -15.52 -9.83
N GLU A 37 13.87 -14.38 -9.68
CA GLU A 37 12.59 -14.32 -8.99
C GLU A 37 11.47 -14.96 -9.82
N LYS A 38 10.63 -15.80 -9.19
CA LYS A 38 9.51 -16.50 -9.85
C LYS A 38 8.53 -15.60 -10.58
N ASN A 39 8.40 -14.36 -10.10
CA ASN A 39 7.46 -13.37 -10.67
C ASN A 39 8.10 -12.50 -11.76
N ASN A 40 9.39 -12.67 -12.04
CA ASN A 40 10.08 -11.96 -13.11
C ASN A 40 9.94 -12.72 -14.43
N PHE A 41 8.78 -12.62 -15.05
CA PHE A 41 8.50 -13.23 -16.34
C PHE A 41 8.31 -12.18 -17.44
N LYS A 42 8.67 -12.55 -18.66
CA LYS A 42 8.53 -11.68 -19.83
C LYS A 42 7.08 -11.74 -20.32
N ILE A 43 6.48 -10.58 -20.56
CA ILE A 43 5.16 -10.48 -21.21
C ILE A 43 5.42 -10.40 -22.71
N THR A 44 5.01 -11.43 -23.45
CA THR A 44 5.24 -11.56 -24.88
C THR A 44 3.96 -11.58 -25.69
N ASP A 45 2.87 -12.00 -25.10
CA ASP A 45 1.59 -12.13 -25.77
C ASP A 45 0.39 -11.70 -24.89
N GLN A 46 -0.81 -11.76 -25.47
CA GLN A 46 -2.05 -11.36 -24.79
C GLN A 46 -2.40 -12.28 -23.61
N SER A 47 -1.99 -13.55 -23.66
CA SER A 47 -2.23 -14.50 -22.57
C SER A 47 -1.38 -14.18 -21.36
N ASP A 48 -0.11 -13.79 -21.56
CA ASP A 48 0.78 -13.33 -20.50
C ASP A 48 0.21 -12.10 -19.81
N PHE A 49 -0.34 -11.16 -20.60
CA PHE A 49 -0.98 -9.96 -20.08
C PHE A 49 -2.25 -10.28 -19.25
N GLN A 50 -3.06 -11.25 -19.67
CA GLN A 50 -4.21 -11.69 -18.87
C GLN A 50 -3.77 -12.40 -17.58
N ASN A 51 -2.73 -13.20 -17.62
CA ASN A 51 -2.15 -13.83 -16.44
C ASN A 51 -1.62 -12.77 -15.46
N LEU A 52 -0.92 -11.75 -15.96
CA LEU A 52 -0.49 -10.61 -15.16
C LEU A 52 -1.68 -9.91 -14.48
N LYS A 53 -2.73 -9.61 -15.25
CA LYS A 53 -3.96 -9.01 -14.68
C LYS A 53 -4.59 -9.88 -13.59
N ASN A 54 -4.54 -11.19 -13.71
CA ASN A 54 -5.09 -12.12 -12.71
C ASN A 54 -4.21 -12.16 -11.45
N ILE A 55 -2.88 -12.11 -11.60
CA ILE A 55 -1.92 -12.03 -10.49
C ILE A 55 -2.08 -10.70 -9.74
N TYR A 56 -2.20 -9.60 -10.48
CA TYR A 56 -2.37 -8.24 -9.95
C TYR A 56 -3.84 -7.80 -9.88
N LYS A 57 -4.79 -8.72 -9.95
CA LYS A 57 -6.18 -8.42 -9.61
C LYS A 57 -6.18 -8.03 -8.15
N SER A 58 -6.08 -6.73 -7.90
CA SER A 58 -6.13 -6.16 -6.56
C SER A 58 -7.43 -6.64 -5.93
N LYS A 59 -7.34 -7.41 -4.86
CA LYS A 59 -8.50 -7.64 -3.99
C LYS A 59 -8.87 -6.24 -3.50
N GLN A 60 -9.95 -5.69 -4.03
CA GLN A 60 -10.50 -4.44 -3.52
C GLN A 60 -11.19 -4.77 -2.22
N ASN A 61 -10.67 -4.22 -1.15
CA ASN A 61 -11.29 -4.29 0.15
C ASN A 61 -12.07 -2.99 0.40
N VAL A 62 -13.21 -3.10 1.06
CA VAL A 62 -14.02 -1.96 1.47
C VAL A 62 -14.08 -1.96 2.99
N GLY A 63 -13.91 -0.79 3.58
CA GLY A 63 -14.06 -0.59 5.02
C GLY A 63 -14.99 0.59 5.30
N ILE A 64 -15.67 0.51 6.42
CA ILE A 64 -16.52 1.58 6.95
C ILE A 64 -15.99 1.94 8.34
N GLY A 65 -15.83 3.24 8.59
CA GLY A 65 -15.52 3.77 9.91
C GLY A 65 -16.61 4.75 10.34
N PHE A 66 -16.93 4.71 11.60
CA PHE A 66 -17.91 5.60 12.20
C PHE A 66 -17.43 6.01 13.58
N ASP A 67 -17.44 7.32 13.85
CA ASP A 67 -17.05 7.85 15.16
C ASP A 67 -17.95 8.99 15.60
N VAL A 68 -18.23 9.03 16.89
CA VAL A 68 -19.06 10.07 17.54
C VAL A 68 -18.39 10.54 18.80
N HIS A 69 -18.16 11.83 18.90
CA HIS A 69 -17.57 12.45 20.07
C HIS A 69 -18.48 13.50 20.68
N ARG A 70 -18.60 13.45 22.00
CA ARG A 70 -19.32 14.50 22.73
C ARG A 70 -18.54 15.81 22.68
N LEU A 71 -19.23 16.91 22.39
CA LEU A 71 -18.67 18.26 22.50
C LEU A 71 -18.75 18.76 23.96
N VAL A 72 -17.62 19.25 24.45
CA VAL A 72 -17.47 19.77 25.80
C VAL A 72 -16.72 21.10 25.81
N PRO A 73 -17.01 22.00 26.81
CA PRO A 73 -16.23 23.23 26.95
C PRO A 73 -14.78 22.98 27.35
N LYS A 74 -13.92 23.96 27.12
CA LYS A 74 -12.50 23.96 27.48
C LYS A 74 -11.63 22.91 26.74
N ARG A 75 -12.16 22.27 25.73
CA ARG A 75 -11.42 21.40 24.81
C ARG A 75 -11.22 22.10 23.46
N LYS A 76 -10.12 21.79 22.79
CA LYS A 76 -9.89 22.23 21.43
C LYS A 76 -10.68 21.33 20.46
N LEU A 77 -11.26 21.91 19.43
CA LEU A 77 -11.90 21.17 18.36
C LEU A 77 -10.88 20.89 17.25
N TYR A 78 -10.72 19.62 16.92
CA TYR A 78 -9.97 19.16 15.76
C TYR A 78 -10.86 18.38 14.83
N LEU A 79 -10.84 18.70 13.52
CA LEU A 79 -11.58 18.00 12.47
C LEU A 79 -10.66 17.82 11.27
N ALA A 80 -10.47 16.57 10.83
CA ALA A 80 -9.58 16.18 9.74
C ALA A 80 -8.15 16.73 9.91
N GLY A 81 -7.65 16.75 11.14
CA GLY A 81 -6.31 17.26 11.47
C GLY A 81 -6.23 18.78 11.62
N LEU A 82 -7.28 19.52 11.29
CA LEU A 82 -7.31 20.97 11.39
C LEU A 82 -7.87 21.43 12.74
N LYS A 83 -7.25 22.44 13.36
CA LYS A 83 -7.77 23.05 14.56
C LYS A 83 -8.85 24.07 14.20
N ILE A 84 -10.06 23.84 14.66
CA ILE A 84 -11.23 24.70 14.39
C ILE A 84 -11.40 25.68 15.58
N LYS A 85 -11.69 26.95 15.29
CA LYS A 85 -12.03 27.94 16.32
C LYS A 85 -13.46 27.70 16.80
N SER A 86 -13.59 27.15 18.00
CA SER A 86 -14.90 26.81 18.61
C SER A 86 -14.82 26.98 20.12
N PRO A 87 -15.93 27.36 20.80
CA PRO A 87 -16.02 27.37 22.27
C PRO A 87 -16.09 25.94 22.85
N LEU A 88 -16.43 24.96 22.03
CA LEU A 88 -16.53 23.54 22.40
C LEU A 88 -15.49 22.74 21.59
N GLY A 89 -15.03 21.65 22.16
CA GLY A 89 -14.18 20.66 21.48
C GLY A 89 -14.60 19.25 21.85
N THR A 90 -14.12 18.30 21.11
CA THR A 90 -14.44 16.88 21.25
C THR A 90 -13.78 16.26 22.48
N LEU A 91 -14.54 15.47 23.23
CA LEU A 91 -14.05 14.68 24.37
C LEU A 91 -13.47 13.35 23.84
N GLY A 92 -12.17 13.14 24.00
CA GLY A 92 -11.49 11.92 23.61
C GLY A 92 -10.18 11.74 24.36
N HIS A 93 -9.56 10.56 24.26
CA HIS A 93 -8.27 10.24 24.88
C HIS A 93 -7.11 10.94 24.14
N SER A 94 -7.20 10.97 22.81
CA SER A 94 -6.30 11.73 21.92
C SER A 94 -6.73 13.21 21.82
N ASP A 95 -6.43 13.86 20.71
CA ASP A 95 -6.99 15.19 20.40
C ASP A 95 -8.49 15.14 20.07
N GLY A 96 -9.09 13.94 19.99
CA GLY A 96 -10.50 13.71 19.80
C GLY A 96 -11.02 14.06 18.41
N ASP A 97 -10.22 13.93 17.36
CA ASP A 97 -10.62 14.20 15.98
C ASP A 97 -11.48 13.04 15.42
N PRO A 98 -12.82 13.18 15.37
CA PRO A 98 -13.69 12.08 14.96
C PRO A 98 -13.54 11.72 13.49
N VAL A 99 -13.13 12.68 12.67
CA VAL A 99 -12.92 12.44 11.22
C VAL A 99 -11.73 11.51 11.03
N LEU A 100 -10.62 11.79 11.70
CA LEU A 100 -9.43 10.94 11.57
C LEU A 100 -9.61 9.57 12.23
N HIS A 101 -10.38 9.49 13.34
CA HIS A 101 -10.69 8.22 13.98
C HIS A 101 -11.53 7.33 13.07
N SER A 102 -12.60 7.87 12.45
CA SER A 102 -13.43 7.10 11.51
C SER A 102 -12.62 6.65 10.26
N ILE A 103 -11.71 7.49 9.77
CA ILE A 103 -10.80 7.11 8.69
C ILE A 103 -9.91 5.94 9.09
N ILE A 104 -9.32 5.98 10.28
CA ILE A 104 -8.46 4.91 10.81
C ILE A 104 -9.27 3.61 10.91
N ASP A 105 -10.47 3.64 11.46
CA ASP A 105 -11.33 2.46 11.57
C ASP A 105 -11.72 1.89 10.21
N ALA A 106 -12.07 2.75 9.24
CA ALA A 106 -12.36 2.31 7.88
C ALA A 106 -11.16 1.58 7.24
N ILE A 107 -9.96 2.12 7.40
CA ILE A 107 -8.73 1.54 6.85
C ILE A 107 -8.40 0.20 7.52
N LEU A 108 -8.40 0.17 8.86
CA LEU A 108 -8.10 -1.05 9.62
C LEU A 108 -9.12 -2.15 9.34
N GLY A 109 -10.42 -1.80 9.31
CA GLY A 109 -11.49 -2.73 8.96
C GLY A 109 -11.36 -3.30 7.56
N ALA A 110 -11.06 -2.46 6.54
CA ALA A 110 -10.80 -2.91 5.18
C ALA A 110 -9.63 -3.90 5.10
N CYS A 111 -8.59 -3.69 5.91
CA CYS A 111 -7.40 -4.53 5.96
C CYS A 111 -7.52 -5.72 6.92
N GLN A 112 -8.66 -5.88 7.62
CA GLN A 112 -8.88 -6.91 8.66
C GLN A 112 -7.88 -6.82 9.83
N MET A 113 -7.48 -5.60 10.20
CA MET A 113 -6.47 -5.31 11.24
C MET A 113 -7.08 -4.80 12.55
N GLY A 114 -8.38 -5.04 12.77
CA GLY A 114 -9.10 -4.59 13.97
C GLY A 114 -9.60 -3.15 13.85
N ASP A 115 -9.47 -2.39 14.93
CA ASP A 115 -9.95 -1.02 15.07
C ASP A 115 -8.93 -0.12 15.79
N ILE A 116 -9.23 1.19 15.85
CA ILE A 116 -8.37 2.18 16.49
C ILE A 116 -8.16 1.88 17.98
N GLY A 117 -9.19 1.39 18.68
CA GLY A 117 -9.13 1.09 20.11
C GLY A 117 -8.23 -0.10 20.44
N GLN A 118 -8.20 -1.10 19.55
CA GLN A 118 -7.28 -2.25 19.67
C GLN A 118 -5.83 -1.84 19.41
N MET A 119 -5.61 -1.03 18.38
CA MET A 119 -4.25 -0.62 17.98
C MET A 119 -3.68 0.47 18.90
N PHE A 120 -4.50 1.41 19.34
CA PHE A 120 -4.11 2.57 20.14
C PHE A 120 -4.93 2.68 21.42
N SER A 121 -4.82 1.67 22.28
CA SER A 121 -5.63 1.54 23.48
C SER A 121 -5.56 2.78 24.39
N ASP A 122 -6.72 3.26 24.84
CA ASP A 122 -6.88 4.34 25.81
C ASP A 122 -6.24 4.07 27.17
N LYS A 123 -5.94 2.80 27.48
CA LYS A 123 -5.21 2.41 28.68
C LYS A 123 -3.71 2.76 28.58
N ASN A 124 -3.20 3.01 27.38
CA ASN A 124 -1.81 3.33 27.17
C ASN A 124 -1.58 4.84 27.22
N LYS A 125 -0.90 5.29 28.28
CA LYS A 125 -0.57 6.70 28.52
C LYS A 125 0.21 7.35 27.36
N LYS A 126 0.87 6.58 26.51
CA LYS A 126 1.61 7.05 25.33
C LYS A 126 0.71 7.78 24.33
N PHE A 127 -0.57 7.39 24.28
CA PHE A 127 -1.53 7.95 23.33
C PHE A 127 -2.42 9.05 23.92
N LYS A 128 -2.21 9.40 25.20
CA LYS A 128 -2.94 10.49 25.83
C LYS A 128 -2.58 11.83 25.17
N ASP A 129 -3.61 12.57 24.77
CA ASP A 129 -3.50 13.89 24.12
C ASP A 129 -2.68 13.89 22.81
N ILE A 130 -2.40 12.71 22.25
CA ILE A 130 -1.69 12.58 20.97
C ILE A 130 -2.53 13.17 19.83
N ARG A 131 -1.88 13.68 18.80
CA ARG A 131 -2.55 14.14 17.59
C ARG A 131 -3.00 12.92 16.76
N SER A 132 -4.28 12.90 16.37
CA SER A 132 -4.82 11.80 15.55
C SER A 132 -4.17 11.70 14.16
N THR A 133 -3.57 12.77 13.66
CA THR A 133 -2.72 12.75 12.46
C THR A 133 -1.53 11.79 12.61
N ILE A 134 -0.92 11.70 13.80
CA ILE A 134 0.20 10.80 14.08
C ILE A 134 -0.29 9.35 14.10
N LEU A 135 -1.50 9.09 14.64
CA LEU A 135 -2.11 7.77 14.62
C LEU A 135 -2.39 7.33 13.18
N LEU A 136 -2.97 8.21 12.38
CA LEU A 136 -3.23 7.92 10.96
C LEU A 136 -1.94 7.65 10.18
N GLU A 137 -0.87 8.43 10.41
CA GLU A 137 0.43 8.18 9.78
C GLU A 137 0.98 6.78 10.09
N GLN A 138 0.82 6.30 11.34
CA GLN A 138 1.26 4.96 11.73
C GLN A 138 0.44 3.89 10.99
N VAL A 139 -0.89 4.07 10.88
CA VAL A 139 -1.76 3.16 10.15
C VAL A 139 -1.41 3.14 8.66
N ILE A 140 -1.20 4.31 8.04
CA ILE A 140 -0.81 4.38 6.62
C ILE A 140 0.55 3.68 6.37
N LYS A 141 1.52 3.83 7.27
CA LYS A 141 2.80 3.11 7.18
C LYS A 141 2.61 1.60 7.28
N LEU A 142 1.77 1.16 8.22
CA LEU A 142 1.47 -0.26 8.41
C LEU A 142 0.82 -0.86 7.17
N ILE A 143 -0.27 -0.28 6.67
CA ILE A 143 -0.97 -0.85 5.51
C ILE A 143 -0.11 -0.87 4.26
N LYS A 144 0.77 0.13 4.08
CA LYS A 144 1.75 0.15 2.98
C LYS A 144 2.78 -0.97 3.08
N SER A 145 3.26 -1.29 4.29
CA SER A 145 4.19 -2.41 4.48
C SER A 145 3.55 -3.77 4.20
N GLU A 146 2.21 -3.86 4.34
CA GLU A 146 1.42 -5.05 4.01
C GLU A 146 0.93 -5.07 2.55
N GLY A 147 1.38 -4.12 1.73
CA GLY A 147 1.06 -4.04 0.30
C GLY A 147 -0.30 -3.46 -0.03
N TYR A 148 -0.98 -2.81 0.93
CA TYR A 148 -2.25 -2.13 0.70
C TYR A 148 -2.04 -0.66 0.33
N PHE A 149 -2.99 -0.12 -0.43
CA PHE A 149 -3.08 1.32 -0.73
C PHE A 149 -4.55 1.76 -0.80
N ILE A 150 -4.78 3.02 -0.53
CA ILE A 150 -6.13 3.60 -0.54
C ILE A 150 -6.44 4.08 -1.96
N ASN A 151 -7.53 3.59 -2.55
CA ASN A 151 -7.99 4.03 -3.86
C ASN A 151 -8.80 5.32 -3.77
N ASN A 152 -9.79 5.32 -2.91
CA ASN A 152 -10.69 6.46 -2.68
C ASN A 152 -11.25 6.41 -1.27
N MET A 153 -11.81 7.53 -0.84
CA MET A 153 -12.45 7.67 0.46
C MET A 153 -13.52 8.75 0.37
N ASP A 154 -14.71 8.41 0.84
CA ASP A 154 -15.80 9.37 0.99
C ASP A 154 -16.06 9.60 2.48
N ILE A 155 -16.18 10.87 2.87
CA ILE A 155 -16.34 11.28 4.28
C ILE A 155 -17.59 12.12 4.40
N ILE A 156 -18.46 11.74 5.35
CA ILE A 156 -19.64 12.52 5.73
C ILE A 156 -19.45 12.99 7.17
N LEU A 157 -19.50 14.28 7.37
CA LEU A 157 -19.50 14.91 8.69
C LEU A 157 -20.89 15.47 8.97
N SER A 158 -21.51 14.99 10.04
CA SER A 158 -22.79 15.51 10.52
C SER A 158 -22.60 16.24 11.84
N PRO A 159 -23.23 17.42 12.03
CA PRO A 159 -23.16 18.20 13.29
C PRO A 159 -23.91 17.53 14.43
#